data_b09f6246d044daf8a8ad7a09eaaeb65e
#
_entry.id   b09f6246d044daf8a8ad7a09eaaeb65e
#
_cell.length_a   1.000
_cell.length_b   1.000
_cell.length_c   1.000
_cell.angle_alpha   90.00
_cell.angle_beta   90.00
_cell.angle_gamma   90.00
#
_symmetry.space_group_name_H-M   'P 1'
#
loop_
_entity.id
_entity.type
_entity.pdbx_description
1 polymer ?
#
loop_
_entity_poly.entity_id
_entity_poly.type
_entity_poly.pdbx_seq_one_letter_code
_entity_poly.pdbx_strand_id
1 'polypeptide(L)'
;MALARLPSHDIASFNPPKNAVILVLDGIEIPGNVGTMLRMADGAGLDGVFLCNRKARLTHPKLIKGSQGAILSVPVFEFESVALCRKWLKEHGFTVYLADTRAEKYYYDEPFGIKTALVMGSERYGITREWYDGEYKMIAIPMLGKCDSLNVGVAATVLCYEASMKNKMR
;
A
#
# COMPACT_ATOMS: atom_id res chain seq x y z
N MET A 1 -5.71 25.92 21.80
CA MET A 1 -5.12 24.60 21.47
C MET A 1 -6.27 23.69 21.07
N ALA A 2 -6.30 23.11 19.87
CA ALA A 2 -7.34 22.18 19.46
C ALA A 2 -6.82 20.74 19.62
N LEU A 3 -7.64 19.87 20.21
CA LEU A 3 -7.36 18.43 20.31
C LEU A 3 -8.26 17.71 19.30
N ALA A 4 -7.66 16.93 18.39
CA ALA A 4 -8.40 16.13 17.43
C ALA A 4 -8.00 14.66 17.57
N ARG A 5 -8.97 13.75 17.38
CA ARG A 5 -8.70 12.32 17.23
C ARG A 5 -8.56 11.97 15.78
N LEU A 6 -7.62 11.09 15.44
CA LEU A 6 -7.58 10.50 14.10
C LEU A 6 -8.82 9.63 13.88
N PRO A 7 -9.37 9.59 12.67
CA PRO A 7 -10.42 8.63 12.34
C PRO A 7 -9.98 7.21 12.66
N SER A 8 -10.90 6.43 13.17
CA SER A 8 -10.71 5.00 13.41
C SER A 8 -11.65 4.24 12.47
N HIS A 9 -11.08 3.34 11.70
CA HIS A 9 -11.82 2.52 10.74
C HIS A 9 -11.80 1.07 11.21
N ASP A 10 -12.98 0.44 11.26
CA ASP A 10 -13.11 -0.97 11.57
C ASP A 10 -13.10 -1.79 10.28
N ILE A 11 -12.12 -2.69 10.15
CA ILE A 11 -11.97 -3.56 8.99
C ILE A 11 -13.19 -4.49 8.80
N ALA A 12 -13.88 -4.86 9.88
CA ALA A 12 -15.07 -5.71 9.80
C ALA A 12 -16.26 -5.03 9.11
N SER A 13 -16.31 -3.69 9.15
CA SER A 13 -17.33 -2.89 8.48
C SER A 13 -16.93 -2.43 7.08
N PHE A 14 -15.68 -2.66 6.68
CA PHE A 14 -15.16 -2.22 5.39
C PHE A 14 -15.64 -3.13 4.26
N ASN A 15 -16.45 -2.55 3.38
CA ASN A 15 -16.95 -3.23 2.18
C ASN A 15 -16.30 -2.60 0.94
N PRO A 16 -15.21 -3.18 0.41
CA PRO A 16 -14.48 -2.61 -0.71
C PRO A 16 -15.33 -2.65 -2.00
N PRO A 17 -15.31 -1.59 -2.81
CA PRO A 17 -15.99 -1.57 -4.09
C PRO A 17 -15.47 -2.66 -5.03
N LYS A 18 -16.24 -2.94 -6.10
CA LYS A 18 -15.93 -4.02 -7.05
C LYS A 18 -14.55 -3.86 -7.72
N ASN A 19 -14.13 -2.63 -7.96
CA ASN A 19 -12.85 -2.27 -8.59
C ASN A 19 -11.85 -1.66 -7.59
N ALA A 20 -11.88 -2.13 -6.35
CA ALA A 20 -11.05 -1.59 -5.28
C ALA A 20 -9.54 -1.76 -5.52
N VAL A 21 -8.79 -0.72 -5.15
CA VAL A 21 -7.33 -0.76 -5.08
C VAL A 21 -6.90 -0.45 -3.65
N ILE A 22 -6.14 -1.36 -3.05
CA ILE A 22 -5.61 -1.28 -1.69
C ILE A 22 -4.09 -1.18 -1.74
N LEU A 23 -3.53 -0.30 -0.92
CA LEU A 23 -2.10 -0.27 -0.65
C LEU A 23 -1.81 -0.94 0.68
N VAL A 24 -0.94 -1.93 0.69
CA VAL A 24 -0.47 -2.60 1.91
C VAL A 24 0.95 -2.14 2.21
N LEU A 25 1.16 -1.60 3.40
CA LEU A 25 2.45 -1.13 3.92
C LEU A 25 2.97 -2.15 4.93
N ASP A 26 4.02 -2.88 4.55
CA ASP A 26 4.60 -3.91 5.39
C ASP A 26 5.91 -3.43 6.02
N GLY A 27 5.85 -3.11 7.30
CA GLY A 27 7.02 -2.73 8.09
C GLY A 27 7.67 -1.40 7.73
N ILE A 28 6.96 -0.47 7.09
CA ILE A 28 7.50 0.84 6.73
C ILE A 28 7.94 1.61 7.98
N GLU A 29 9.22 2.01 8.02
CA GLU A 29 9.85 2.58 9.21
C GLU A 29 9.78 4.10 9.24
N ILE A 30 9.90 4.76 8.09
CA ILE A 30 10.03 6.23 8.01
C ILE A 30 8.64 6.88 7.99
N PRO A 31 8.27 7.64 9.05
CA PRO A 31 6.94 8.25 9.14
C PRO A 31 6.61 9.20 7.98
N GLY A 32 7.62 9.90 7.43
CA GLY A 32 7.44 10.77 6.27
C GLY A 32 7.04 10.01 5.02
N ASN A 33 7.58 8.80 4.81
CA ASN A 33 7.21 7.94 3.67
C ASN A 33 5.76 7.45 3.80
N VAL A 34 5.34 7.05 5.01
CA VAL A 34 3.93 6.68 5.26
C VAL A 34 3.01 7.86 4.96
N GLY A 35 3.36 9.08 5.42
CA GLY A 35 2.59 10.30 5.12
C GLY A 35 2.50 10.58 3.61
N THR A 36 3.61 10.46 2.89
CA THR A 36 3.65 10.63 1.42
C THR A 36 2.76 9.60 0.72
N MET A 37 2.79 8.34 1.17
CA MET A 37 1.97 7.28 0.59
C MET A 37 0.48 7.46 0.90
N LEU A 38 0.11 8.00 2.07
CA LEU A 38 -1.28 8.37 2.36
C LEU A 38 -1.76 9.48 1.43
N ARG A 39 -0.95 10.52 1.22
CA ARG A 39 -1.27 11.60 0.27
C ARG A 39 -1.40 11.06 -1.15
N MET A 40 -0.52 10.18 -1.57
CA MET A 40 -0.61 9.50 -2.87
C MET A 40 -1.88 8.64 -2.97
N ALA A 41 -2.23 7.90 -1.92
CA ALA A 41 -3.42 7.07 -1.87
C ALA A 41 -4.70 7.89 -2.08
N ASP A 42 -4.79 9.07 -1.46
CA ASP A 42 -5.85 10.05 -1.69
C ASP A 42 -5.88 10.50 -3.16
N GLY A 43 -4.75 10.97 -3.69
CA GLY A 43 -4.64 11.46 -5.05
C GLY A 43 -4.91 10.41 -6.14
N ALA A 44 -4.51 9.16 -5.90
CA ALA A 44 -4.79 8.03 -6.80
C ALA A 44 -6.19 7.43 -6.60
N GLY A 45 -6.95 7.92 -5.61
CA GLY A 45 -8.29 7.42 -5.27
C GLY A 45 -8.27 5.98 -4.80
N LEU A 46 -7.30 5.58 -3.97
CA LEU A 46 -7.27 4.25 -3.38
C LEU A 46 -8.39 4.08 -2.37
N ASP A 47 -8.89 2.86 -2.22
CA ASP A 47 -10.02 2.56 -1.37
C ASP A 47 -9.61 2.28 0.09
N GLY A 48 -8.32 2.07 0.34
CA GLY A 48 -7.77 1.93 1.68
C GLY A 48 -6.27 1.70 1.71
N VAL A 49 -5.70 1.93 2.88
CA VAL A 49 -4.30 1.65 3.19
C VAL A 49 -4.25 0.68 4.37
N PHE A 50 -3.63 -0.47 4.17
CA PHE A 50 -3.47 -1.52 5.17
C PHE A 50 -2.06 -1.47 5.76
N LEU A 51 -1.96 -1.55 7.07
CA LEU A 51 -0.69 -1.53 7.79
C LEU A 51 -0.43 -2.91 8.39
N CYS A 52 0.64 -3.56 7.96
CA CYS A 52 1.19 -4.77 8.55
C CYS A 52 2.54 -4.44 9.19
N ASN A 53 2.85 -5.09 10.32
CA ASN A 53 4.13 -4.87 11.00
C ASN A 53 4.45 -3.40 11.26
N ARG A 54 3.45 -2.59 11.58
CA ARG A 54 3.56 -1.14 11.71
C ARG A 54 4.71 -0.70 12.64
N LYS A 55 5.59 0.14 12.13
CA LYS A 55 6.72 0.74 12.88
C LYS A 55 6.46 2.23 13.19
N ALA A 56 5.91 2.97 12.23
CA ALA A 56 5.63 4.39 12.40
C ALA A 56 4.29 4.62 13.15
N ARG A 57 4.29 5.50 14.14
CA ARG A 57 3.04 5.93 14.80
C ARG A 57 2.26 6.86 13.87
N LEU A 58 0.95 6.61 13.68
CA LEU A 58 0.09 7.44 12.84
C LEU A 58 0.00 8.90 13.31
N THR A 59 0.19 9.15 14.61
CA THR A 59 0.21 10.49 15.21
C THR A 59 1.57 11.19 15.08
N HIS A 60 2.58 10.58 14.44
CA HIS A 60 3.91 11.17 14.33
C HIS A 60 3.86 12.48 13.50
N PRO A 61 4.43 13.62 13.97
CA PRO A 61 4.32 14.91 13.29
C PRO A 61 4.77 14.91 11.83
N LYS A 62 5.85 14.17 11.50
CA LYS A 62 6.34 14.05 10.12
C LYS A 62 5.35 13.31 9.22
N LEU A 63 4.61 12.31 9.76
CA LEU A 63 3.59 11.59 9.03
C LEU A 63 2.40 12.53 8.75
N ILE A 64 1.89 13.19 9.77
CA ILE A 64 0.76 14.13 9.65
C ILE A 64 1.10 15.21 8.63
N LYS A 65 2.28 15.84 8.75
CA LYS A 65 2.74 16.86 7.80
C LYS A 65 2.88 16.30 6.38
N GLY A 66 3.46 15.10 6.22
CA GLY A 66 3.66 14.45 4.91
C GLY A 66 2.36 14.07 4.23
N SER A 67 1.33 13.72 5.00
CA SER A 67 0.02 13.32 4.47
C SER A 67 -0.81 14.51 3.94
N GLN A 68 -0.47 15.76 4.32
CA GLN A 68 -1.21 16.96 3.91
C GLN A 68 -2.73 16.85 4.16
N GLY A 69 -3.12 16.19 5.25
CA GLY A 69 -4.51 15.97 5.61
C GLY A 69 -5.10 14.64 5.13
N ALA A 70 -4.49 13.95 4.19
CA ALA A 70 -4.99 12.67 3.67
C ALA A 70 -5.18 11.58 4.75
N ILE A 71 -4.45 11.66 5.87
CA ILE A 71 -4.67 10.76 7.00
C ILE A 71 -6.07 10.88 7.63
N LEU A 72 -6.79 11.97 7.35
CA LEU A 72 -8.14 12.20 7.85
C LEU A 72 -9.22 11.70 6.88
N SER A 73 -8.88 11.49 5.59
CA SER A 73 -9.81 11.11 4.53
C SER A 73 -9.62 9.68 4.04
N VAL A 74 -8.39 9.21 3.94
CA VAL A 74 -8.08 7.87 3.45
C VAL A 74 -8.36 6.83 4.56
N PRO A 75 -9.17 5.78 4.29
CA PRO A 75 -9.37 4.71 5.24
C PRO A 75 -8.06 3.97 5.54
N VAL A 76 -7.64 3.96 6.80
CA VAL A 76 -6.43 3.26 7.24
C VAL A 76 -6.82 2.14 8.20
N PHE A 77 -6.35 0.92 7.93
CA PHE A 77 -6.61 -0.26 8.73
C PHE A 77 -5.30 -0.89 9.20
N GLU A 78 -5.22 -1.22 10.47
CA GLU A 78 -4.06 -1.90 11.03
C GLU A 78 -4.37 -3.38 11.27
N PHE A 79 -3.53 -4.26 10.78
CA PHE A 79 -3.62 -5.70 10.99
C PHE A 79 -2.60 -6.16 12.04
N GLU A 80 -3.05 -6.99 12.96
CA GLU A 80 -2.20 -7.57 14.01
C GLU A 80 -1.12 -8.49 13.45
N SER A 81 -1.36 -9.09 12.27
CA SER A 81 -0.38 -9.94 11.58
C SER A 81 -0.58 -9.92 10.07
N VAL A 82 0.50 -10.25 9.35
CA VAL A 82 0.46 -10.47 7.89
C VAL A 82 -0.54 -11.57 7.54
N ALA A 83 -0.62 -12.64 8.33
CA ALA A 83 -1.54 -13.74 8.10
C ALA A 83 -3.01 -13.31 8.10
N LEU A 84 -3.41 -12.42 9.02
CA LEU A 84 -4.77 -11.88 9.07
C LEU A 84 -5.06 -10.97 7.87
N CYS A 85 -4.11 -10.14 7.46
CA CYS A 85 -4.24 -9.31 6.28
C CYS A 85 -4.41 -10.16 5.01
N ARG A 86 -3.56 -11.17 4.83
CA ARG A 86 -3.62 -12.12 3.70
C ARG A 86 -4.96 -12.85 3.64
N LYS A 87 -5.44 -13.33 4.80
CA LYS A 87 -6.74 -13.99 4.92
C LYS A 87 -7.85 -13.06 4.44
N TRP A 88 -7.87 -11.84 4.96
CA TRP A 88 -8.87 -10.83 4.59
C TRP A 88 -8.86 -10.53 3.09
N LEU A 89 -7.68 -10.28 2.50
CA LEU A 89 -7.54 -10.00 1.07
C LEU A 89 -8.05 -11.16 0.21
N LYS A 90 -7.75 -12.40 0.60
CA LYS A 90 -8.22 -13.62 -0.07
C LYS A 90 -9.74 -13.75 -0.01
N GLU A 91 -10.34 -13.59 1.17
CA GLU A 91 -11.79 -13.68 1.39
C GLU A 91 -12.57 -12.62 0.59
N HIS A 92 -11.96 -11.45 0.34
CA HIS A 92 -12.57 -10.38 -0.43
C HIS A 92 -12.19 -10.37 -1.93
N GLY A 93 -11.48 -11.41 -2.38
CA GLY A 93 -11.19 -11.63 -3.80
C GLY A 93 -10.15 -10.68 -4.41
N PHE A 94 -9.18 -10.22 -3.61
CA PHE A 94 -8.10 -9.39 -4.11
C PHE A 94 -7.00 -10.20 -4.80
N THR A 95 -6.56 -9.72 -5.96
CA THR A 95 -5.28 -10.12 -6.55
C THR A 95 -4.17 -9.34 -5.87
N VAL A 96 -3.23 -10.04 -5.26
CA VAL A 96 -2.14 -9.42 -4.50
C VAL A 96 -0.87 -9.37 -5.34
N TYR A 97 -0.26 -8.19 -5.39
CA TYR A 97 1.00 -7.92 -6.08
C TYR A 97 2.06 -7.50 -5.07
N LEU A 98 3.20 -8.17 -5.08
CA LEU A 98 4.36 -7.83 -4.27
C LEU A 98 5.30 -6.95 -5.10
N ALA A 99 5.57 -5.74 -4.64
CA ALA A 99 6.54 -4.83 -5.26
C ALA A 99 7.97 -5.26 -4.86
N ASP A 100 8.63 -5.99 -5.72
CA ASP A 100 9.95 -6.55 -5.47
C ASP A 100 10.88 -6.27 -6.66
N THR A 101 12.05 -5.68 -6.40
CA THR A 101 13.04 -5.38 -7.45
C THR A 101 13.60 -6.62 -8.14
N ARG A 102 13.43 -7.81 -7.53
CA ARG A 102 13.85 -9.10 -8.09
C ARG A 102 12.80 -9.76 -8.99
N ALA A 103 11.63 -9.13 -9.16
CA ALA A 103 10.58 -9.69 -10.00
C ALA A 103 11.01 -9.70 -11.48
N GLU A 104 10.67 -10.77 -12.18
CA GLU A 104 10.93 -10.91 -13.61
C GLU A 104 9.92 -10.13 -14.45
N LYS A 105 8.73 -9.86 -13.90
CA LYS A 105 7.67 -9.12 -14.58
C LYS A 105 7.67 -7.66 -14.18
N TYR A 106 7.49 -6.81 -15.19
CA TYR A 106 7.33 -5.38 -14.96
C TYR A 106 5.86 -5.00 -14.76
N TYR A 107 5.64 -3.98 -13.95
CA TYR A 107 4.31 -3.52 -13.55
C TYR A 107 3.41 -3.14 -14.73
N TYR A 108 3.97 -2.57 -15.79
CA TYR A 108 3.20 -2.11 -16.94
C TYR A 108 2.66 -3.25 -17.82
N ASP A 109 3.27 -4.44 -17.77
CA ASP A 109 2.84 -5.65 -18.47
C ASP A 109 1.72 -6.38 -17.73
N GLU A 110 1.47 -6.04 -16.44
CA GLU A 110 0.39 -6.65 -15.68
C GLU A 110 -0.94 -5.94 -15.97
N PRO A 111 -2.00 -6.70 -16.26
CA PRO A 111 -3.34 -6.13 -16.50
C PRO A 111 -3.97 -5.58 -15.22
N PHE A 112 -3.43 -5.89 -14.06
CA PHE A 112 -4.01 -5.79 -12.74
C PHE A 112 -5.40 -6.46 -12.64
N GLY A 113 -5.73 -7.00 -11.48
CA GLY A 113 -7.05 -7.59 -11.23
C GLY A 113 -8.13 -6.54 -11.03
N ILE A 114 -9.38 -6.94 -11.08
CA ILE A 114 -10.50 -6.06 -10.78
C ILE A 114 -10.36 -5.49 -9.34
N LYS A 115 -10.07 -6.36 -8.36
CA LYS A 115 -9.65 -5.95 -7.01
C LYS A 115 -8.15 -6.18 -6.86
N THR A 116 -7.41 -5.13 -6.62
CA THR A 116 -5.94 -5.15 -6.57
C THR A 116 -5.44 -4.72 -5.19
N ALA A 117 -4.52 -5.50 -4.62
CA ALA A 117 -3.75 -5.11 -3.45
C ALA A 117 -2.26 -5.06 -3.82
N LEU A 118 -1.63 -3.93 -3.55
CA LEU A 118 -0.20 -3.69 -3.79
C LEU A 118 0.55 -3.69 -2.46
N VAL A 119 1.51 -4.59 -2.29
CA VAL A 119 2.30 -4.71 -1.07
C VAL A 119 3.65 -4.04 -1.27
N MET A 120 3.94 -3.06 -0.40
CA MET A 120 5.21 -2.33 -0.33
C MET A 120 5.93 -2.70 0.96
N GLY A 121 7.16 -3.13 0.84
CA GLY A 121 8.00 -3.48 1.98
C GLY A 121 8.83 -2.31 2.51
N SER A 122 9.48 -2.52 3.67
CA SER A 122 10.36 -1.54 4.28
C SER A 122 11.56 -1.21 3.39
N GLU A 123 12.10 0.00 3.55
CA GLU A 123 13.22 0.51 2.76
C GLU A 123 14.51 -0.31 2.96
N ARG A 124 14.66 -0.90 4.15
CA ARG A 124 15.86 -1.63 4.53
C ARG A 124 15.76 -3.13 4.27
N TYR A 125 14.60 -3.73 4.55
CA TYR A 125 14.44 -5.18 4.56
C TYR A 125 13.50 -5.70 3.47
N GLY A 126 12.83 -4.81 2.74
CA GLY A 126 11.82 -5.19 1.75
C GLY A 126 10.55 -5.74 2.39
N ILE A 127 9.83 -6.54 1.65
CA ILE A 127 8.61 -7.22 2.07
C ILE A 127 8.97 -8.41 2.97
N THR A 128 8.25 -8.62 4.07
CA THR A 128 8.52 -9.73 5.00
C THR A 128 8.27 -11.08 4.34
N ARG A 129 9.02 -12.10 4.79
CA ARG A 129 9.01 -13.44 4.20
C ARG A 129 7.61 -14.06 4.16
N GLU A 130 6.78 -13.77 5.15
CA GLU A 130 5.42 -14.29 5.25
C GLU A 130 4.54 -13.99 4.01
N TRP A 131 4.84 -12.94 3.25
CA TRP A 131 4.14 -12.64 2.01
C TRP A 131 4.50 -13.59 0.87
N TYR A 132 5.71 -14.15 0.86
CA TYR A 132 6.16 -15.04 -0.22
C TYR A 132 5.66 -16.48 -0.08
N ASP A 133 5.02 -16.82 1.04
CA ASP A 133 4.43 -18.15 1.27
C ASP A 133 3.06 -18.33 0.57
N GLY A 134 2.60 -17.36 -0.22
CA GLY A 134 1.32 -17.36 -0.93
C GLY A 134 1.47 -17.35 -2.45
N GLU A 135 0.37 -17.62 -3.15
CA GLU A 135 0.26 -17.48 -4.59
C GLU A 135 0.05 -16.01 -4.99
N TYR A 136 1.09 -15.20 -4.87
CA TYR A 136 1.06 -13.78 -5.21
C TYR A 136 1.91 -13.50 -6.45
N LYS A 137 1.56 -12.40 -7.14
CA LYS A 137 2.32 -11.93 -8.28
C LYS A 137 3.40 -10.98 -7.83
N MET A 138 4.62 -11.17 -8.27
CA MET A 138 5.70 -10.22 -8.06
C MET A 138 5.82 -9.31 -9.26
N ILE A 139 5.99 -7.99 -9.02
CA ILE A 139 6.16 -6.98 -10.04
C ILE A 139 7.29 -6.03 -9.69
N ALA A 140 8.03 -5.61 -10.71
CA ALA A 140 9.13 -4.66 -10.58
C ALA A 140 8.87 -3.38 -11.38
N ILE A 141 9.48 -2.29 -10.92
CA ILE A 141 9.70 -1.08 -11.72
C ILE A 141 11.10 -1.22 -12.34
N PRO A 142 11.24 -1.15 -13.69
CA PRO A 142 12.55 -1.28 -14.30
C PRO A 142 13.45 -0.11 -13.94
N MET A 143 14.66 -0.42 -13.51
CA MET A 143 15.69 0.57 -13.20
C MET A 143 16.67 0.67 -14.39
N LEU A 144 16.60 1.78 -15.14
CA LEU A 144 17.41 1.98 -16.35
C LEU A 144 18.72 2.73 -16.07
N GLY A 145 18.96 3.15 -14.86
CA GLY A 145 20.13 3.89 -14.40
C GLY A 145 21.06 3.06 -13.53
N LYS A 146 21.78 3.74 -12.65
CA LYS A 146 22.76 3.12 -11.72
C LYS A 146 22.17 2.75 -10.35
N CYS A 147 21.00 3.28 -10.01
CA CYS A 147 20.35 2.99 -8.74
C CYS A 147 19.62 1.65 -8.81
N ASP A 148 19.68 0.87 -7.72
CA ASP A 148 19.04 -0.45 -7.65
C ASP A 148 17.55 -0.39 -7.32
N SER A 149 17.07 0.74 -6.77
CA SER A 149 15.68 0.91 -6.37
C SER A 149 15.28 2.39 -6.28
N LEU A 150 13.98 2.64 -6.21
CA LEU A 150 13.38 3.93 -5.91
C LEU A 150 13.08 4.05 -4.41
N ASN A 151 12.94 5.29 -3.91
CA ASN A 151 12.31 5.52 -2.62
C ASN A 151 10.93 4.84 -2.60
N VAL A 152 10.56 4.21 -1.47
CA VAL A 152 9.34 3.41 -1.37
C VAL A 152 8.06 4.21 -1.67
N GLY A 153 8.00 5.48 -1.27
CA GLY A 153 6.86 6.35 -1.60
C GLY A 153 6.76 6.67 -3.10
N VAL A 154 7.92 6.82 -3.77
CA VAL A 154 7.97 7.02 -5.23
C VAL A 154 7.55 5.75 -5.95
N ALA A 155 8.09 4.60 -5.55
CA ALA A 155 7.71 3.30 -6.13
C ALA A 155 6.20 3.04 -5.93
N ALA A 156 5.68 3.26 -4.73
CA ALA A 156 4.25 3.15 -4.45
C ALA A 156 3.41 4.06 -5.36
N THR A 157 3.88 5.28 -5.62
CA THR A 157 3.17 6.22 -6.50
C THR A 157 3.04 5.66 -7.91
N VAL A 158 4.14 5.19 -8.50
CA VAL A 158 4.13 4.61 -9.85
C VAL A 158 3.16 3.43 -9.94
N LEU A 159 3.28 2.47 -9.02
CA LEU A 159 2.48 1.25 -9.04
C LEU A 159 1.00 1.50 -8.76
N CYS A 160 0.69 2.33 -7.77
CA CYS A 160 -0.69 2.59 -7.36
C CYS A 160 -1.46 3.40 -8.39
N TYR A 161 -0.85 4.42 -9.01
CA TYR A 161 -1.49 5.16 -10.10
C TYR A 161 -1.76 4.26 -11.29
N GLU A 162 -0.81 3.42 -11.71
CA GLU A 162 -1.02 2.47 -12.80
C GLU A 162 -2.17 1.50 -12.51
N ALA A 163 -2.17 0.89 -11.32
CA ALA A 163 -3.23 -0.02 -10.91
C ALA A 163 -4.59 0.68 -10.84
N SER A 164 -4.65 1.89 -10.26
CA SER A 164 -5.88 2.66 -10.13
C SER A 164 -6.45 3.05 -11.48
N MET A 165 -5.61 3.56 -12.40
CA MET A 165 -6.03 3.92 -13.75
C MET A 165 -6.56 2.71 -14.51
N LYS A 166 -5.86 1.58 -14.48
CA LYS A 166 -6.30 0.34 -15.13
C LYS A 166 -7.60 -0.22 -14.54
N ASN A 167 -7.86 -0.04 -13.24
CA ASN A 167 -9.07 -0.56 -12.59
C ASN A 167 -10.28 0.39 -12.68
N LYS A 168 -10.06 1.70 -12.57
CA LYS A 168 -11.15 2.68 -12.42
C LYS A 168 -11.56 3.36 -13.72
N MET A 169 -10.73 3.28 -14.76
CA MET A 169 -11.02 3.84 -16.08
C MET A 169 -11.47 2.80 -17.12
N ARG A 170 -11.79 1.57 -16.66
CA ARG A 170 -12.36 0.49 -17.48
C ARG A 170 -13.87 0.57 -17.59
#